data_0f5db00f7a8d80f21aa7f2fda0a0496a
#
_entry.id   0f5db00f7a8d80f21aa7f2fda0a0496a
#
_cell.length_a   1.000
_cell.length_b   1.000
_cell.length_c   1.000
_cell.angle_alpha   90.00
_cell.angle_beta   90.00
_cell.angle_gamma   90.00
#
_symmetry.space_group_name_H-M   'P 1'
#
loop_
_entity.id
_entity.type
_entity.pdbx_description
1 polymer ?
#
loop_
_entity_poly.entity_id
_entity_poly.type
_entity_poly.pdbx_seq_one_letter_code
_entity_poly.pdbx_strand_id
1 'polypeptide(L)'
;MNIKYILSIFAASMMLLACKSKTNENMSTLNLTREWDKTFPKSELVNHSKVTFHNRYGIELAADMYVPKNVEGKLPAIAVSGPFGAVKEQSSGLYAQHMAERGFLTIAFDPSYTGESGGEPRRMASPDINTEDFLAAVDFLSTCDLVDPECIGILGICGFGGMAINAAALDPRIKATVTSTMYDMSKVNVEGYFASEDTPAQRMEKRKALAAQRTKDYASGTYERAGGVIDPLPEDAPWFVRDYHAYYKTPRGYHPRSGNSTDGWNIIGCQSFLNQPQLAWAGEIETPVLLIHGEKAHSRYFSEYAFGLLTGGNKELLIIPGAVHTDLYDDVAGVIPYDKMENFFKTNLK
;
A
#
# COMPACT_ATOMS: atom_id res chain seq x y z
N MET A 1 -38.45 -17.84 -7.76
CA MET A 1 -37.03 -17.52 -7.72
C MET A 1 -36.74 -16.57 -8.88
N ASN A 2 -36.39 -15.32 -8.62
CA ASN A 2 -36.38 -14.25 -9.61
C ASN A 2 -35.19 -14.38 -10.58
N ILE A 3 -35.43 -14.37 -11.87
CA ILE A 3 -34.41 -14.46 -12.95
C ILE A 3 -33.26 -13.44 -12.77
N LYS A 4 -33.55 -12.27 -12.16
CA LYS A 4 -32.53 -11.27 -11.84
C LYS A 4 -31.47 -11.75 -10.81
N TYR A 5 -31.85 -12.63 -9.87
CA TYR A 5 -30.89 -13.22 -8.91
C TYR A 5 -29.98 -14.27 -9.54
N ILE A 6 -30.47 -15.00 -10.53
CA ILE A 6 -29.69 -16.01 -11.26
C ILE A 6 -28.66 -15.33 -12.16
N LEU A 7 -29.01 -14.21 -12.82
CA LEU A 7 -28.09 -13.44 -13.65
C LEU A 7 -26.97 -12.76 -12.83
N SER A 8 -27.27 -12.26 -11.62
CA SER A 8 -26.24 -11.65 -10.76
C SER A 8 -25.26 -12.68 -10.17
N ILE A 9 -25.70 -13.89 -9.86
CA ILE A 9 -24.84 -14.98 -9.39
C ILE A 9 -23.95 -15.51 -10.54
N PHE A 10 -24.47 -15.58 -11.77
CA PHE A 10 -23.70 -15.97 -12.94
C PHE A 10 -22.66 -14.92 -13.34
N ALA A 11 -22.99 -13.62 -13.26
CA ALA A 11 -22.04 -12.54 -13.55
C ALA A 11 -20.91 -12.50 -12.52
N ALA A 12 -21.20 -12.66 -11.24
CA ALA A 12 -20.19 -12.73 -10.17
C ALA A 12 -19.30 -13.98 -10.31
N SER A 13 -19.86 -15.11 -10.72
CA SER A 13 -19.10 -16.36 -10.95
C SER A 13 -18.23 -16.28 -12.23
N MET A 14 -18.65 -15.58 -13.28
CA MET A 14 -17.83 -15.34 -14.48
C MET A 14 -16.69 -14.35 -14.19
N MET A 15 -16.90 -13.31 -13.38
CA MET A 15 -15.83 -12.37 -12.99
C MET A 15 -14.71 -13.03 -12.21
N LEU A 16 -15.02 -13.99 -11.34
CA LEU A 16 -14.02 -14.77 -10.60
C LEU A 16 -13.17 -15.68 -11.50
N LEU A 17 -13.66 -16.06 -12.68
CA LEU A 17 -12.92 -16.85 -13.67
C LEU A 17 -12.04 -15.99 -14.58
N ALA A 18 -12.41 -14.73 -14.84
CA ALA A 18 -11.74 -13.85 -15.80
C ALA A 18 -10.36 -13.34 -15.32
N CYS A 19 -10.12 -13.30 -13.99
CA CYS A 19 -8.85 -12.87 -13.41
C CYS A 19 -8.16 -14.00 -12.62
N LYS A 20 -8.39 -15.26 -12.95
CA LYS A 20 -7.62 -16.37 -12.39
C LYS A 20 -6.27 -16.46 -13.08
N SER A 21 -5.19 -16.40 -12.30
CA SER A 21 -3.86 -16.78 -12.76
C SER A 21 -3.92 -18.16 -13.42
N LYS A 22 -3.47 -18.28 -14.67
CA LYS A 22 -3.38 -19.56 -15.38
C LYS A 22 -2.30 -20.50 -14.83
N THR A 23 -1.57 -20.08 -13.80
CA THR A 23 -0.53 -20.85 -13.14
C THR A 23 -1.13 -21.67 -12.01
N ASN A 24 -1.31 -22.96 -12.26
CA ASN A 24 -1.69 -24.03 -11.33
C ASN A 24 -2.97 -23.81 -10.51
N GLU A 25 -3.92 -24.77 -10.65
CA GLU A 25 -5.08 -24.97 -9.78
C GLU A 25 -4.72 -25.34 -8.32
N ASN A 26 -3.64 -24.82 -7.78
CA ASN A 26 -3.36 -24.91 -6.36
C ASN A 26 -4.37 -24.00 -5.64
N MET A 27 -5.27 -24.59 -4.90
CA MET A 27 -6.14 -23.84 -3.99
C MET A 27 -5.26 -22.96 -3.11
N SER A 28 -5.62 -21.67 -2.99
CA SER A 28 -4.94 -20.75 -2.07
C SER A 28 -4.80 -21.40 -0.69
N THR A 29 -3.60 -21.26 -0.12
CA THR A 29 -3.29 -21.72 1.24
C THR A 29 -3.69 -20.68 2.28
N LEU A 30 -4.09 -19.49 1.86
CA LEU A 30 -4.43 -18.36 2.73
C LEU A 30 -5.85 -18.50 3.31
N ASN A 31 -5.99 -18.14 4.56
CA ASN A 31 -7.28 -18.07 5.23
C ASN A 31 -7.91 -16.69 5.04
N LEU A 32 -8.68 -16.51 3.97
CA LEU A 32 -9.28 -15.23 3.61
C LEU A 32 -10.62 -15.00 4.31
N THR A 33 -10.79 -13.85 4.95
CA THR A 33 -12.06 -13.41 5.55
C THR A 33 -13.07 -13.09 4.46
N ARG A 34 -14.27 -13.69 4.54
CA ARG A 34 -15.33 -13.49 3.53
C ARG A 34 -16.31 -12.37 3.89
N GLU A 35 -16.38 -12.00 5.16
CA GLU A 35 -17.22 -10.93 5.65
C GLU A 35 -16.63 -9.57 5.31
N TRP A 36 -17.48 -8.53 5.31
CA TRP A 36 -17.03 -7.15 5.13
C TRP A 36 -16.52 -6.61 6.47
N ASP A 37 -15.23 -6.73 6.70
CA ASP A 37 -14.55 -6.32 7.93
C ASP A 37 -13.69 -5.06 7.74
N LYS A 38 -14.03 -4.25 6.75
CA LYS A 38 -13.29 -3.03 6.40
C LYS A 38 -13.69 -1.83 7.25
N THR A 39 -12.77 -0.90 7.43
CA THR A 39 -12.99 0.34 8.21
C THR A 39 -13.85 1.38 7.48
N PHE A 40 -14.34 1.06 6.29
CA PHE A 40 -15.16 1.92 5.44
C PHE A 40 -16.40 1.16 4.93
N PRO A 41 -17.48 1.87 4.56
CA PRO A 41 -18.70 1.24 4.08
C PRO A 41 -18.52 0.61 2.70
N LYS A 42 -19.27 -0.45 2.44
CA LYS A 42 -19.30 -1.11 1.13
C LYS A 42 -20.05 -0.27 0.12
N SER A 43 -19.47 -0.09 -1.06
CA SER A 43 -20.11 0.58 -2.17
C SER A 43 -21.07 -0.32 -2.93
N GLU A 44 -22.21 0.26 -3.31
CA GLU A 44 -23.18 -0.39 -4.19
C GLU A 44 -22.85 -0.21 -5.70
N LEU A 45 -21.85 0.60 -6.03
CA LEU A 45 -21.46 0.90 -7.42
C LEU A 45 -20.46 -0.10 -8.00
N VAL A 46 -19.83 -0.91 -7.13
CA VAL A 46 -18.79 -1.85 -7.53
C VAL A 46 -19.09 -3.28 -7.10
N ASN A 47 -18.53 -4.25 -7.83
CA ASN A 47 -18.45 -5.63 -7.40
C ASN A 47 -17.14 -5.83 -6.64
N HIS A 48 -17.20 -6.50 -5.51
CA HIS A 48 -16.06 -6.82 -4.68
C HIS A 48 -15.84 -8.33 -4.63
N SER A 49 -14.58 -8.75 -4.73
CA SER A 49 -14.15 -10.14 -4.55
C SER A 49 -12.73 -10.18 -3.98
N LYS A 50 -12.38 -11.28 -3.30
CA LYS A 50 -11.00 -11.54 -2.91
C LYS A 50 -10.29 -12.33 -4.00
N VAL A 51 -9.03 -11.97 -4.24
CA VAL A 51 -8.14 -12.65 -5.18
C VAL A 51 -6.79 -12.90 -4.51
N THR A 52 -6.04 -13.87 -5.04
CA THR A 52 -4.66 -14.14 -4.62
C THR A 52 -3.75 -14.25 -5.83
N PHE A 53 -2.49 -13.89 -5.64
CA PHE A 53 -1.44 -14.02 -6.63
C PHE A 53 -0.08 -14.19 -5.93
N HIS A 54 0.94 -14.65 -6.65
CA HIS A 54 2.27 -14.89 -6.08
C HIS A 54 3.26 -13.86 -6.59
N ASN A 55 4.13 -13.40 -5.71
CA ASN A 55 5.33 -12.68 -6.12
C ASN A 55 6.45 -13.65 -6.57
N ARG A 56 7.52 -13.13 -7.15
CA ARG A 56 8.66 -13.96 -7.64
C ARG A 56 9.38 -14.73 -6.56
N TYR A 57 9.17 -14.38 -5.28
CA TYR A 57 9.71 -15.14 -4.14
C TYR A 57 8.81 -16.29 -3.71
N GLY A 58 7.68 -16.51 -4.41
CA GLY A 58 6.72 -17.55 -4.09
C GLY A 58 5.81 -17.23 -2.91
N ILE A 59 5.80 -15.97 -2.45
CA ILE A 59 4.89 -15.54 -1.39
C ILE A 59 3.52 -15.28 -2.02
N GLU A 60 2.49 -15.94 -1.49
CA GLU A 60 1.11 -15.72 -1.90
C GLU A 60 0.57 -14.44 -1.26
N LEU A 61 0.07 -13.50 -2.09
CA LEU A 61 -0.49 -12.23 -1.67
C LEU A 61 -2.01 -12.27 -1.73
N ALA A 62 -2.66 -11.70 -0.72
CA ALA A 62 -4.10 -11.52 -0.65
C ALA A 62 -4.49 -10.10 -1.07
N ALA A 63 -5.49 -9.98 -1.93
CA ALA A 63 -6.03 -8.70 -2.35
C ALA A 63 -7.57 -8.68 -2.37
N ASP A 64 -8.11 -7.49 -2.17
CA ASP A 64 -9.49 -7.15 -2.48
C ASP A 64 -9.56 -6.53 -3.88
N MET A 65 -10.30 -7.15 -4.78
CA MET A 65 -10.53 -6.66 -6.12
C MET A 65 -11.89 -5.96 -6.19
N TYR A 66 -11.91 -4.77 -6.76
CA TYR A 66 -13.11 -3.97 -7.01
C TYR A 66 -13.28 -3.73 -8.50
N VAL A 67 -14.44 -4.09 -9.04
CA VAL A 67 -14.76 -3.93 -10.45
C VAL A 67 -16.02 -3.09 -10.59
N PRO A 68 -16.00 -2.01 -11.37
CA PRO A 68 -17.19 -1.21 -11.64
C PRO A 68 -18.35 -2.08 -12.11
N LYS A 69 -19.59 -1.76 -11.71
CA LYS A 69 -20.77 -2.41 -12.26
C LYS A 69 -21.09 -1.84 -13.64
N ASN A 70 -21.70 -2.67 -14.50
CA ASN A 70 -22.22 -2.27 -15.82
C ASN A 70 -21.16 -1.69 -16.80
N VAL A 71 -19.95 -2.24 -16.78
CA VAL A 71 -18.91 -1.89 -17.74
C VAL A 71 -18.82 -2.94 -18.84
N GLU A 72 -18.45 -2.51 -20.03
CA GLU A 72 -18.19 -3.34 -21.19
C GLU A 72 -16.73 -3.18 -21.63
N GLY A 73 -16.15 -4.27 -22.16
CA GLY A 73 -14.78 -4.27 -22.63
C GLY A 73 -13.72 -4.35 -21.52
N LYS A 74 -12.48 -4.08 -21.90
CA LYS A 74 -11.33 -4.05 -20.97
C LYS A 74 -11.23 -2.71 -20.28
N LEU A 75 -10.79 -2.75 -19.02
CA LEU A 75 -10.66 -1.58 -18.14
C LEU A 75 -9.21 -1.22 -17.90
N PRO A 76 -8.90 0.06 -17.74
CA PRO A 76 -7.65 0.44 -17.10
C PRO A 76 -7.65 -0.04 -15.63
N ALA A 77 -6.48 -0.42 -15.11
CA ALA A 77 -6.38 -1.01 -13.79
C ALA A 77 -5.40 -0.27 -12.87
N ILE A 78 -5.65 -0.34 -11.55
CA ILE A 78 -4.80 0.30 -10.54
C ILE A 78 -4.54 -0.69 -9.40
N ALA A 79 -3.27 -0.96 -9.09
CA ALA A 79 -2.87 -1.67 -7.88
C ALA A 79 -2.59 -0.67 -6.74
N VAL A 80 -3.19 -0.92 -5.57
CA VAL A 80 -3.14 -0.02 -4.41
C VAL A 80 -2.56 -0.74 -3.20
N SER A 81 -1.64 -0.13 -2.46
CA SER A 81 -1.17 -0.66 -1.18
C SER A 81 -0.73 0.43 -0.19
N GLY A 82 -0.64 0.04 1.07
CA GLY A 82 -0.29 0.91 2.21
C GLY A 82 -1.52 1.36 3.00
N PRO A 83 -1.31 2.11 4.08
CA PRO A 83 -0.05 2.56 4.66
C PRO A 83 0.86 1.44 5.17
N PHE A 84 2.15 1.76 5.41
CA PHE A 84 3.10 0.81 5.99
C PHE A 84 2.64 0.37 7.39
N GLY A 85 2.47 -0.95 7.58
CA GLY A 85 1.91 -1.52 8.82
C GLY A 85 0.38 -1.53 8.89
N ALA A 86 -0.31 -1.00 7.89
CA ALA A 86 -1.75 -1.16 7.70
C ALA A 86 -2.09 -2.44 6.92
N VAL A 87 -3.37 -2.67 6.71
CA VAL A 87 -3.90 -3.76 5.88
C VAL A 87 -4.90 -3.21 4.85
N LYS A 88 -5.18 -4.01 3.82
CA LYS A 88 -6.08 -3.66 2.71
C LYS A 88 -7.52 -3.32 3.14
N GLU A 89 -7.91 -3.71 4.33
CA GLU A 89 -9.21 -3.39 4.93
C GLU A 89 -9.30 -1.94 5.45
N GLN A 90 -8.18 -1.19 5.40
CA GLN A 90 -8.08 0.20 5.83
C GLN A 90 -7.96 1.13 4.61
N SER A 91 -7.06 2.09 4.64
CA SER A 91 -6.88 3.15 3.66
C SER A 91 -6.76 2.66 2.21
N SER A 92 -5.92 1.65 1.93
CA SER A 92 -5.74 1.17 0.53
C SER A 92 -7.01 0.61 -0.09
N GLY A 93 -7.83 -0.11 0.68
CA GLY A 93 -9.12 -0.60 0.20
C GLY A 93 -10.12 0.53 -0.06
N LEU A 94 -10.13 1.57 0.79
CA LEU A 94 -10.95 2.76 0.57
C LEU A 94 -10.59 3.45 -0.75
N TYR A 95 -9.30 3.71 -0.98
CA TYR A 95 -8.83 4.31 -2.24
C TYR A 95 -9.16 3.43 -3.45
N ALA A 96 -8.95 2.11 -3.33
CA ALA A 96 -9.27 1.18 -4.40
C ALA A 96 -10.77 1.18 -4.73
N GLN A 97 -11.65 1.18 -3.72
CA GLN A 97 -13.09 1.26 -3.92
C GLN A 97 -13.49 2.55 -4.64
N HIS A 98 -12.99 3.71 -4.18
CA HIS A 98 -13.32 5.00 -4.80
C HIS A 98 -12.80 5.14 -6.23
N MET A 99 -11.62 4.59 -6.54
CA MET A 99 -11.13 4.57 -7.91
C MET A 99 -11.94 3.60 -8.79
N ALA A 100 -12.43 2.49 -8.23
CA ALA A 100 -13.32 1.60 -8.96
C ALA A 100 -14.68 2.23 -9.27
N GLU A 101 -15.25 3.02 -8.35
CA GLU A 101 -16.47 3.82 -8.60
C GLU A 101 -16.30 4.80 -9.78
N ARG A 102 -15.06 5.18 -10.09
CA ARG A 102 -14.67 6.12 -11.16
C ARG A 102 -14.29 5.44 -12.48
N GLY A 103 -14.44 4.09 -12.55
CA GLY A 103 -14.34 3.36 -13.81
C GLY A 103 -13.04 2.57 -13.99
N PHE A 104 -12.22 2.39 -12.96
CA PHE A 104 -11.03 1.53 -13.00
C PHE A 104 -11.32 0.15 -12.42
N LEU A 105 -10.68 -0.91 -12.92
CA LEU A 105 -10.55 -2.14 -12.14
C LEU A 105 -9.44 -1.91 -11.12
N THR A 106 -9.68 -2.17 -9.85
CA THR A 106 -8.68 -1.94 -8.82
C THR A 106 -8.45 -3.15 -7.94
N ILE A 107 -7.23 -3.30 -7.45
CA ILE A 107 -6.90 -4.23 -6.38
C ILE A 107 -6.24 -3.49 -5.22
N ALA A 108 -6.67 -3.78 -3.99
CA ALA A 108 -5.95 -3.39 -2.78
C ALA A 108 -5.33 -4.64 -2.18
N PHE A 109 -4.01 -4.71 -2.05
CA PHE A 109 -3.32 -5.90 -1.56
C PHE A 109 -2.64 -5.69 -0.22
N ASP A 110 -2.63 -6.74 0.61
CA ASP A 110 -1.74 -6.81 1.76
C ASP A 110 -0.33 -7.13 1.27
N PRO A 111 0.68 -6.41 1.77
CA PRO A 111 2.07 -6.75 1.43
C PRO A 111 2.49 -8.10 2.00
N SER A 112 3.54 -8.68 1.44
CA SER A 112 4.21 -9.86 2.01
C SER A 112 4.41 -9.75 3.52
N TYR A 113 4.22 -10.82 4.26
CA TYR A 113 4.37 -10.96 5.72
C TYR A 113 3.32 -10.25 6.58
N THR A 114 2.31 -9.60 5.98
CA THR A 114 1.30 -8.82 6.70
C THR A 114 -0.13 -9.18 6.30
N GLY A 115 -1.09 -8.78 7.12
CA GLY A 115 -2.51 -9.00 6.84
C GLY A 115 -2.86 -10.45 6.57
N GLU A 116 -3.62 -10.66 5.49
CA GLU A 116 -3.99 -11.99 4.99
C GLU A 116 -2.96 -12.58 4.00
N SER A 117 -1.97 -11.80 3.54
CA SER A 117 -0.88 -12.30 2.69
C SER A 117 0.04 -13.23 3.44
N GLY A 118 0.68 -14.12 2.70
CA GLY A 118 1.62 -15.12 3.20
C GLY A 118 2.99 -14.53 3.58
N GLY A 119 3.93 -15.45 3.77
CA GLY A 119 5.31 -15.16 4.15
C GLY A 119 5.56 -15.34 5.64
N GLU A 120 6.72 -15.95 5.94
CA GLU A 120 7.20 -16.19 7.31
C GLU A 120 8.67 -15.75 7.42
N PRO A 121 9.10 -15.26 8.58
CA PRO A 121 8.26 -14.95 9.76
C PRO A 121 7.34 -13.77 9.51
N ARG A 122 6.17 -13.75 10.16
CA ARG A 122 5.22 -12.63 10.06
C ARG A 122 5.85 -11.33 10.55
N ARG A 123 5.33 -10.18 10.07
CA ARG A 123 5.75 -8.84 10.50
C ARG A 123 7.20 -8.50 10.12
N MET A 124 7.57 -8.87 8.92
CA MET A 124 8.80 -8.45 8.24
C MET A 124 8.47 -7.47 7.13
N ALA A 125 9.43 -6.64 6.76
CA ALA A 125 9.35 -5.74 5.61
C ALA A 125 10.73 -5.57 4.96
N SER A 126 10.72 -5.36 3.65
CA SER A 126 11.94 -5.18 2.88
C SER A 126 11.69 -4.24 1.71
N PRO A 127 12.60 -3.31 1.39
CA PRO A 127 12.48 -2.48 0.19
C PRO A 127 12.35 -3.31 -1.08
N ASP A 128 13.08 -4.41 -1.17
CA ASP A 128 13.07 -5.32 -2.33
C ASP A 128 11.74 -6.09 -2.41
N ILE A 129 11.37 -6.83 -1.36
CA ILE A 129 10.18 -7.69 -1.39
C ILE A 129 8.89 -6.87 -1.50
N ASN A 130 8.77 -5.76 -0.78
CA ASN A 130 7.55 -4.95 -0.83
C ASN A 130 7.44 -4.10 -2.11
N THR A 131 8.54 -3.79 -2.78
CA THR A 131 8.53 -3.27 -4.16
C THR A 131 8.06 -4.35 -5.12
N GLU A 132 8.60 -5.58 -4.99
CA GLU A 132 8.19 -6.74 -5.78
C GLU A 132 6.70 -7.06 -5.64
N ASP A 133 6.09 -6.82 -4.48
CA ASP A 133 4.65 -7.02 -4.28
C ASP A 133 3.82 -6.15 -5.24
N PHE A 134 4.27 -4.93 -5.59
CA PHE A 134 3.67 -4.12 -6.65
C PHE A 134 3.88 -4.72 -8.04
N LEU A 135 5.06 -5.25 -8.33
CA LEU A 135 5.35 -5.87 -9.64
C LEU A 135 4.51 -7.14 -9.83
N ALA A 136 4.35 -7.94 -8.79
CA ALA A 136 3.46 -9.11 -8.80
C ALA A 136 1.98 -8.71 -9.00
N ALA A 137 1.56 -7.58 -8.42
CA ALA A 137 0.23 -7.03 -8.67
C ALA A 137 0.05 -6.61 -10.14
N VAL A 138 1.07 -6.03 -10.77
CA VAL A 138 1.10 -5.71 -12.21
C VAL A 138 1.06 -6.99 -13.05
N ASP A 139 1.80 -8.03 -12.69
CA ASP A 139 1.75 -9.34 -13.36
C ASP A 139 0.34 -9.93 -13.33
N PHE A 140 -0.29 -9.93 -12.16
CA PHE A 140 -1.67 -10.39 -11.99
C PHE A 140 -2.64 -9.60 -12.85
N LEU A 141 -2.59 -8.26 -12.80
CA LEU A 141 -3.47 -7.39 -13.58
C LEU A 141 -3.24 -7.56 -15.09
N SER A 142 -1.99 -7.71 -15.53
CA SER A 142 -1.65 -7.91 -16.95
C SER A 142 -2.21 -9.22 -17.52
N THR A 143 -2.51 -10.20 -16.68
CA THR A 143 -3.09 -11.50 -17.07
C THR A 143 -4.60 -11.60 -16.85
N CYS A 144 -5.23 -10.56 -16.33
CA CYS A 144 -6.67 -10.50 -16.10
C CYS A 144 -7.41 -10.15 -17.40
N ASP A 145 -8.37 -11.00 -17.82
CA ASP A 145 -9.12 -10.81 -19.07
C ASP A 145 -9.92 -9.49 -19.11
N LEU A 146 -10.27 -8.94 -17.94
CA LEU A 146 -10.99 -7.67 -17.80
C LEU A 146 -10.08 -6.44 -17.90
N VAL A 147 -8.76 -6.59 -17.89
CA VAL A 147 -7.80 -5.49 -17.87
C VAL A 147 -7.16 -5.27 -19.21
N ASP A 148 -7.00 -4.01 -19.60
CA ASP A 148 -6.08 -3.63 -20.67
C ASP A 148 -4.65 -3.60 -20.11
N PRO A 149 -3.77 -4.55 -20.52
CA PRO A 149 -2.42 -4.64 -19.96
C PRO A 149 -1.54 -3.42 -20.29
N GLU A 150 -1.91 -2.61 -21.29
CA GLU A 150 -1.20 -1.36 -21.60
C GLU A 150 -1.69 -0.17 -20.76
N CYS A 151 -2.71 -0.37 -19.89
CA CYS A 151 -3.34 0.67 -19.09
C CYS A 151 -3.31 0.34 -17.60
N ILE A 152 -2.12 0.05 -17.05
CA ILE A 152 -1.94 -0.30 -15.63
C ILE A 152 -1.21 0.84 -14.90
N GLY A 153 -1.82 1.33 -13.82
CA GLY A 153 -1.24 2.27 -12.87
C GLY A 153 -1.08 1.68 -11.48
N ILE A 154 -0.33 2.36 -10.62
CA ILE A 154 -0.18 2.01 -9.22
C ILE A 154 -0.44 3.21 -8.31
N LEU A 155 -0.87 2.93 -7.07
CA LEU A 155 -1.11 3.92 -6.04
C LEU A 155 -0.52 3.44 -4.71
N GLY A 156 0.46 4.18 -4.19
CA GLY A 156 1.10 3.90 -2.92
C GLY A 156 0.75 4.91 -1.84
N ILE A 157 0.35 4.44 -0.64
CA ILE A 157 -0.03 5.31 0.47
C ILE A 157 1.03 5.21 1.58
N CYS A 158 1.44 6.34 2.16
CA CYS A 158 2.42 6.41 3.23
C CYS A 158 3.74 5.72 2.83
N GLY A 159 4.26 4.76 3.59
CA GLY A 159 5.49 4.02 3.26
C GLY A 159 5.43 3.29 1.92
N PHE A 160 4.26 2.86 1.49
CA PHE A 160 4.08 2.25 0.17
C PHE A 160 4.13 3.27 -0.98
N GLY A 161 4.08 4.57 -0.70
CA GLY A 161 4.40 5.59 -1.68
C GLY A 161 5.86 5.52 -2.16
N GLY A 162 6.82 5.32 -1.24
CA GLY A 162 8.22 5.09 -1.60
C GLY A 162 8.44 3.80 -2.40
N MET A 163 7.73 2.70 -2.03
CA MET A 163 7.76 1.44 -2.78
C MET A 163 7.14 1.59 -4.17
N ALA A 164 6.07 2.37 -4.32
CA ALA A 164 5.46 2.65 -5.62
C ALA A 164 6.41 3.43 -6.54
N ILE A 165 7.13 4.43 -6.03
CA ILE A 165 8.17 5.14 -6.79
C ILE A 165 9.29 4.17 -7.20
N ASN A 166 9.75 3.30 -6.30
CA ASN A 166 10.76 2.30 -6.62
C ASN A 166 10.27 1.28 -7.66
N ALA A 167 9.00 0.84 -7.58
CA ALA A 167 8.41 -0.04 -8.57
C ALA A 167 8.29 0.63 -9.96
N ALA A 168 7.89 1.89 -10.01
CA ALA A 168 7.81 2.66 -11.25
C ALA A 168 9.17 2.86 -11.91
N ALA A 169 10.25 2.96 -11.13
CA ALA A 169 11.62 3.02 -11.65
C ALA A 169 12.11 1.67 -12.21
N LEU A 170 11.47 0.57 -11.81
CA LEU A 170 11.91 -0.79 -12.18
C LEU A 170 11.06 -1.41 -13.30
N ASP A 171 9.77 -1.10 -13.37
CA ASP A 171 8.84 -1.76 -14.30
C ASP A 171 8.16 -0.76 -15.26
N PRO A 172 8.54 -0.75 -16.55
CA PRO A 172 7.97 0.18 -17.54
C PRO A 172 6.51 -0.16 -17.94
N ARG A 173 5.95 -1.27 -17.48
CA ARG A 173 4.52 -1.58 -17.62
C ARG A 173 3.65 -0.70 -16.73
N ILE A 174 4.22 -0.07 -15.70
CA ILE A 174 3.54 0.90 -14.86
C ILE A 174 3.45 2.22 -15.62
N LYS A 175 2.26 2.54 -16.15
CA LYS A 175 2.04 3.69 -17.03
C LYS A 175 1.76 4.99 -16.27
N ALA A 176 1.33 4.91 -15.01
CA ALA A 176 1.09 6.07 -14.16
C ALA A 176 1.24 5.70 -12.69
N THR A 177 1.85 6.56 -11.89
CA THR A 177 2.06 6.34 -10.46
C THR A 177 1.47 7.49 -9.66
N VAL A 178 0.66 7.17 -8.65
CA VAL A 178 0.18 8.12 -7.65
C VAL A 178 0.74 7.75 -6.29
N THR A 179 1.19 8.73 -5.52
CA THR A 179 1.49 8.55 -4.10
C THR A 179 0.64 9.48 -3.25
N SER A 180 0.11 8.97 -2.15
CA SER A 180 -0.60 9.77 -1.16
C SER A 180 0.16 9.75 0.15
N THR A 181 0.48 10.96 0.66
CA THR A 181 1.16 11.17 1.96
C THR A 181 2.38 10.25 2.14
N MET A 182 3.23 10.13 1.09
CA MET A 182 4.30 9.15 1.02
C MET A 182 5.40 9.31 2.06
N TYR A 183 6.09 8.19 2.33
CA TYR A 183 7.38 8.14 3.02
C TYR A 183 8.44 7.51 2.13
N ASP A 184 9.68 7.95 2.30
CA ASP A 184 10.85 7.15 2.00
C ASP A 184 11.20 6.33 3.27
N MET A 185 10.81 5.04 3.27
CA MET A 185 11.04 4.17 4.42
C MET A 185 12.53 3.90 4.66
N SER A 186 13.37 3.93 3.63
CA SER A 186 14.82 3.83 3.80
C SER A 186 15.38 5.05 4.51
N LYS A 187 14.99 6.24 4.06
CA LYS A 187 15.44 7.50 4.63
C LYS A 187 15.03 7.62 6.11
N VAL A 188 13.76 7.37 6.46
CA VAL A 188 13.31 7.48 7.85
C VAL A 188 13.96 6.44 8.77
N ASN A 189 14.23 5.23 8.27
CA ASN A 189 14.92 4.21 9.07
C ASN A 189 16.40 4.54 9.28
N VAL A 190 17.06 5.19 8.32
CA VAL A 190 18.47 5.60 8.41
C VAL A 190 18.64 6.85 9.26
N GLU A 191 17.86 7.91 8.95
CA GLU A 191 18.07 9.28 9.45
C GLU A 191 17.15 9.65 10.63
N GLY A 192 16.11 8.87 10.88
CA GLY A 192 15.02 9.23 11.79
C GLY A 192 14.12 10.33 11.23
N TYR A 193 13.11 10.72 11.99
CA TYR A 193 12.25 11.86 11.62
C TYR A 193 13.05 13.16 11.67
N PHE A 194 12.91 13.98 10.63
CA PHE A 194 13.59 15.28 10.50
C PHE A 194 15.13 15.20 10.61
N ALA A 195 15.69 14.06 10.18
CA ALA A 195 17.12 13.77 10.28
C ALA A 195 17.68 13.83 11.73
N SER A 196 16.85 13.50 12.71
CA SER A 196 17.21 13.54 14.13
C SER A 196 18.28 12.51 14.54
N GLU A 197 18.51 11.49 13.69
CA GLU A 197 19.47 10.40 13.94
C GLU A 197 20.52 10.28 12.81
N ASP A 198 20.76 11.36 12.07
CA ASP A 198 21.59 11.34 10.86
C ASP A 198 23.09 11.59 11.13
N THR A 199 23.66 10.89 12.10
CA THR A 199 25.11 10.82 12.25
C THR A 199 25.64 9.41 12.12
N PRO A 200 26.90 9.20 11.65
CA PRO A 200 27.49 7.87 11.61
C PRO A 200 27.48 7.13 12.94
N ALA A 201 27.65 7.88 14.05
CA ALA A 201 27.64 7.31 15.40
C ALA A 201 26.24 6.78 15.79
N GLN A 202 25.19 7.57 15.58
CA GLN A 202 23.80 7.16 15.85
C GLN A 202 23.39 5.97 14.98
N ARG A 203 23.73 5.98 13.68
CA ARG A 203 23.50 4.84 12.80
C ARG A 203 24.25 3.57 13.24
N MET A 204 25.47 3.73 13.79
CA MET A 204 26.22 2.60 14.32
C MET A 204 25.57 2.02 15.58
N GLU A 205 25.10 2.85 16.51
CA GLU A 205 24.38 2.38 17.71
C GLU A 205 23.09 1.63 17.32
N LYS A 206 22.33 2.15 16.36
CA LYS A 206 21.15 1.44 15.82
C LYS A 206 21.54 0.06 15.26
N ARG A 207 22.60 -0.05 14.48
CA ARG A 207 23.09 -1.34 13.94
C ARG A 207 23.51 -2.30 15.04
N LYS A 208 24.19 -1.82 16.09
CA LYS A 208 24.57 -2.66 17.24
C LYS A 208 23.35 -3.20 18.00
N ALA A 209 22.34 -2.34 18.23
CA ALA A 209 21.09 -2.76 18.87
C ALA A 209 20.37 -3.85 18.05
N LEU A 210 20.24 -3.65 16.73
CA LEU A 210 19.64 -4.64 15.85
C LEU A 210 20.45 -5.94 15.77
N ALA A 211 21.79 -5.88 15.74
CA ALA A 211 22.62 -7.07 15.77
C ALA A 211 22.48 -7.87 17.08
N ALA A 212 22.38 -7.18 18.23
CA ALA A 212 22.11 -7.82 19.51
C ALA A 212 20.70 -8.46 19.53
N GLN A 213 19.70 -7.79 19.00
CA GLN A 213 18.34 -8.35 18.90
C GLN A 213 18.30 -9.57 17.98
N ARG A 214 18.98 -9.55 16.84
CA ARG A 214 19.09 -10.73 15.95
C ARG A 214 19.65 -11.95 16.68
N THR A 215 20.66 -11.76 17.53
CA THR A 215 21.23 -12.86 18.33
C THR A 215 20.21 -13.43 19.31
N LYS A 216 19.42 -12.58 19.97
CA LYS A 216 18.34 -13.02 20.88
C LYS A 216 17.26 -13.80 20.13
N ASP A 217 16.75 -13.23 19.01
CA ASP A 217 15.70 -13.84 18.21
C ASP A 217 16.17 -15.22 17.68
N TYR A 218 17.40 -15.32 17.20
CA TYR A 218 17.97 -16.57 16.73
C TYR A 218 18.08 -17.62 17.86
N ALA A 219 18.53 -17.20 19.04
CA ALA A 219 18.70 -18.10 20.18
C ALA A 219 17.36 -18.60 20.74
N SER A 220 16.31 -17.77 20.71
CA SER A 220 14.98 -18.13 21.21
C SER A 220 14.11 -18.85 20.18
N GLY A 221 14.43 -18.73 18.87
CA GLY A 221 13.57 -19.17 17.78
C GLY A 221 12.29 -18.35 17.62
N THR A 222 12.23 -17.17 18.24
CA THR A 222 11.08 -16.26 18.20
C THR A 222 11.52 -14.84 17.86
N TYR A 223 10.59 -14.00 17.43
CA TYR A 223 10.86 -12.62 17.05
C TYR A 223 10.16 -11.66 18.02
N GLU A 224 10.96 -10.81 18.68
CA GLU A 224 10.44 -9.77 19.57
C GLU A 224 9.76 -8.66 18.76
N ARG A 225 8.58 -8.19 19.23
CA ARG A 225 7.80 -7.13 18.59
C ARG A 225 8.26 -5.75 19.02
N ALA A 226 8.29 -4.83 18.06
CA ALA A 226 8.63 -3.43 18.33
C ALA A 226 7.46 -2.62 18.95
N GLY A 227 6.26 -3.19 18.97
CA GLY A 227 5.01 -2.48 19.24
C GLY A 227 4.42 -1.82 18.00
N GLY A 228 3.12 -1.56 18.04
CA GLY A 228 2.41 -0.77 17.03
C GLY A 228 2.48 0.73 17.32
N VAL A 229 1.45 1.47 16.91
CA VAL A 229 1.27 2.84 17.41
C VAL A 229 1.07 2.79 18.92
N ILE A 230 1.77 3.69 19.62
CA ILE A 230 1.84 3.67 21.10
C ILE A 230 0.44 3.80 21.72
N ASP A 231 0.14 2.94 22.71
CA ASP A 231 -1.11 2.93 23.46
C ASP A 231 -0.84 2.32 24.85
N PRO A 232 -1.13 3.00 25.97
CA PRO A 232 -1.80 4.31 26.06
C PRO A 232 -0.94 5.47 25.52
N LEU A 233 -1.62 6.50 25.00
CA LEU A 233 -0.97 7.67 24.43
C LEU A 233 -0.35 8.53 25.54
N PRO A 234 0.99 8.81 25.53
CA PRO A 234 1.62 9.70 26.48
C PRO A 234 1.08 11.13 26.39
N GLU A 235 1.03 11.84 27.54
CA GLU A 235 0.54 13.24 27.57
C GLU A 235 1.42 14.19 26.73
N ASP A 236 2.72 13.95 26.70
CA ASP A 236 3.71 14.73 25.95
C ASP A 236 3.97 14.19 24.52
N ALA A 237 3.17 13.23 24.04
CA ALA A 237 3.34 12.67 22.72
C ALA A 237 3.36 13.76 21.64
N PRO A 238 4.27 13.71 20.65
CA PRO A 238 4.26 14.61 19.51
C PRO A 238 2.89 14.61 18.79
N TRP A 239 2.50 15.76 18.24
CA TRP A 239 1.19 15.93 17.60
C TRP A 239 0.90 14.88 16.53
N PHE A 240 1.87 14.53 15.71
CA PHE A 240 1.69 13.51 14.67
C PHE A 240 1.53 12.09 15.22
N VAL A 241 2.08 11.80 16.41
CA VAL A 241 1.84 10.53 17.11
C VAL A 241 0.41 10.47 17.62
N ARG A 242 -0.16 11.62 18.06
CA ARG A 242 -1.58 11.74 18.44
C ARG A 242 -2.48 11.47 17.24
N ASP A 243 -2.13 11.99 16.06
CA ASP A 243 -2.88 11.75 14.82
C ASP A 243 -2.88 10.25 14.45
N TYR A 244 -1.74 9.58 14.54
CA TYR A 244 -1.67 8.13 14.30
C TYR A 244 -2.45 7.33 15.34
N HIS A 245 -2.37 7.71 16.63
CA HIS A 245 -3.17 7.07 17.66
C HIS A 245 -4.67 7.23 17.39
N ALA A 246 -5.11 8.45 17.05
CA ALA A 246 -6.50 8.74 16.74
C ALA A 246 -7.03 7.93 15.52
N TYR A 247 -6.17 7.54 14.60
CA TYR A 247 -6.54 6.65 13.50
C TYR A 247 -6.43 5.17 13.91
N TYR A 248 -5.26 4.68 14.29
CA TYR A 248 -5.00 3.24 14.45
C TYR A 248 -5.53 2.62 15.75
N LYS A 249 -5.74 3.41 16.81
CA LYS A 249 -6.15 2.92 18.14
C LYS A 249 -7.60 3.23 18.50
N THR A 250 -8.36 3.78 17.55
CA THR A 250 -9.80 4.08 17.71
C THR A 250 -10.63 3.42 16.61
N PRO A 251 -11.96 3.36 16.74
CA PRO A 251 -12.83 2.81 15.69
C PRO A 251 -12.70 3.49 14.32
N ARG A 252 -12.04 4.66 14.24
CA ARG A 252 -11.80 5.38 12.99
C ARG A 252 -11.03 4.52 11.97
N GLY A 253 -10.00 3.82 12.40
CA GLY A 253 -9.15 3.03 11.51
C GLY A 253 -8.54 1.79 12.15
N TYR A 254 -8.94 1.41 13.38
CA TYR A 254 -8.45 0.18 14.01
C TYR A 254 -8.82 -1.06 13.20
N HIS A 255 -7.83 -1.92 12.98
CA HIS A 255 -8.06 -3.24 12.39
C HIS A 255 -7.19 -4.31 13.06
N PRO A 256 -7.74 -5.50 13.44
CA PRO A 256 -7.01 -6.51 14.24
C PRO A 256 -5.83 -7.15 13.49
N ARG A 257 -5.81 -7.13 12.15
CA ARG A 257 -4.69 -7.63 11.35
C ARG A 257 -3.61 -6.57 11.09
N SER A 258 -3.90 -5.28 11.32
CA SER A 258 -2.95 -4.19 11.15
C SER A 258 -1.86 -4.21 12.21
N GLY A 259 -0.60 -4.15 11.81
CA GLY A 259 0.54 -4.01 12.71
C GLY A 259 0.49 -2.72 13.53
N ASN A 260 0.11 -1.62 12.89
CA ASN A 260 0.02 -0.34 13.57
C ASN A 260 -1.08 -0.31 14.65
N SER A 261 -2.17 -1.06 14.42
CA SER A 261 -3.25 -1.18 15.40
C SER A 261 -2.93 -2.16 16.53
N THR A 262 -2.01 -3.09 16.33
CA THR A 262 -1.70 -4.19 17.27
C THR A 262 -0.26 -4.12 17.78
N ASP A 263 0.54 -5.15 17.53
CA ASP A 263 1.86 -5.41 18.10
C ASP A 263 3.04 -4.94 17.25
N GLY A 264 2.77 -4.35 16.08
CA GLY A 264 3.79 -3.76 15.21
C GLY A 264 4.63 -4.76 14.43
N TRP A 265 5.80 -4.31 14.04
CA TRP A 265 6.80 -5.08 13.33
C TRP A 265 7.67 -5.90 14.29
N ASN A 266 8.36 -6.92 13.80
CA ASN A 266 9.50 -7.46 14.52
C ASN A 266 10.56 -6.35 14.67
N ILE A 267 11.27 -6.29 15.79
CA ILE A 267 12.29 -5.25 16.02
C ILE A 267 13.30 -5.22 14.86
N ILE A 268 13.69 -6.41 14.38
CA ILE A 268 14.60 -6.54 13.22
C ILE A 268 13.87 -6.47 11.87
N GLY A 269 12.54 -6.34 11.87
CA GLY A 269 11.69 -6.50 10.68
C GLY A 269 11.98 -5.52 9.55
N CYS A 270 12.45 -4.31 9.89
CA CYS A 270 12.76 -3.25 8.93
C CYS A 270 14.28 -3.05 8.71
N GLN A 271 15.12 -3.98 9.15
CA GLN A 271 16.58 -3.80 9.12
C GLN A 271 17.15 -3.54 7.73
N SER A 272 16.58 -4.16 6.69
CA SER A 272 17.07 -4.02 5.30
C SER A 272 16.92 -2.59 4.74
N PHE A 273 16.01 -1.79 5.28
CA PHE A 273 15.88 -0.38 4.90
C PHE A 273 17.11 0.46 5.23
N LEU A 274 17.98 0.00 6.15
CA LEU A 274 19.19 0.74 6.55
C LEU A 274 20.28 0.79 5.46
N ASN A 275 20.21 -0.05 4.44
CA ASN A 275 21.23 -0.12 3.40
C ASN A 275 20.68 -0.29 1.98
N GLN A 276 19.39 -0.11 1.79
CA GLN A 276 18.71 -0.23 0.49
C GLN A 276 17.89 1.04 0.23
N PRO A 277 18.49 2.11 -0.33
CA PRO A 277 17.78 3.36 -0.59
C PRO A 277 16.73 3.18 -1.69
N GLN A 278 15.46 3.41 -1.32
CA GLN A 278 14.31 3.16 -2.20
C GLN A 278 14.23 4.10 -3.41
N LEU A 279 14.67 5.34 -3.26
CA LEU A 279 14.51 6.37 -4.29
C LEU A 279 15.76 6.57 -5.15
N ALA A 280 16.73 5.64 -5.09
CA ALA A 280 18.02 5.78 -5.77
C ALA A 280 17.88 5.98 -7.30
N TRP A 281 16.87 5.39 -7.91
CA TRP A 281 16.63 5.42 -9.35
C TRP A 281 15.37 6.21 -9.74
N ALA A 282 14.80 6.99 -8.83
CA ALA A 282 13.61 7.80 -9.10
C ALA A 282 13.79 8.77 -10.29
N GLY A 283 15.02 9.25 -10.52
CA GLY A 283 15.34 10.12 -11.65
C GLY A 283 15.24 9.47 -13.03
N GLU A 284 15.13 8.14 -13.09
CA GLU A 284 15.01 7.39 -14.36
C GLU A 284 13.54 7.08 -14.73
N ILE A 285 12.57 7.47 -13.90
CA ILE A 285 11.15 7.27 -14.17
C ILE A 285 10.72 8.18 -15.32
N GLU A 286 10.30 7.56 -16.44
CA GLU A 286 9.80 8.26 -17.63
C GLU A 286 8.28 8.43 -17.61
N THR A 287 7.57 7.58 -16.86
CA THR A 287 6.09 7.60 -16.79
C THR A 287 5.60 8.68 -15.82
N PRO A 288 4.35 9.17 -16.00
CA PRO A 288 3.77 10.22 -15.15
C PRO A 288 3.70 9.84 -13.67
N VAL A 289 4.07 10.80 -12.81
CA VAL A 289 4.04 10.65 -11.34
C VAL A 289 3.29 11.82 -10.71
N LEU A 290 2.26 11.52 -9.91
CA LEU A 290 1.55 12.48 -9.06
C LEU A 290 1.82 12.17 -7.59
N LEU A 291 2.44 13.13 -6.89
CA LEU A 291 2.62 13.06 -5.44
C LEU A 291 1.59 13.96 -4.76
N ILE A 292 0.86 13.42 -3.79
CA ILE A 292 -0.15 14.13 -3.00
C ILE A 292 0.28 14.12 -1.55
N HIS A 293 0.28 15.29 -0.89
CA HIS A 293 0.64 15.37 0.53
C HIS A 293 -0.13 16.47 1.25
N GLY A 294 -0.36 16.27 2.56
CA GLY A 294 -0.96 17.31 3.40
C GLY A 294 0.03 18.42 3.73
N GLU A 295 -0.42 19.68 3.70
CA GLU A 295 0.42 20.85 4.00
C GLU A 295 1.04 20.77 5.40
N LYS A 296 0.25 20.35 6.39
CA LYS A 296 0.65 20.23 7.80
C LYS A 296 1.16 18.84 8.19
N ALA A 297 1.26 17.91 7.23
CA ALA A 297 1.80 16.60 7.52
C ALA A 297 3.28 16.68 7.90
N HIS A 298 3.65 16.06 9.03
CA HIS A 298 5.05 15.98 9.50
C HIS A 298 5.98 15.30 8.49
N SER A 299 5.42 14.49 7.59
CA SER A 299 6.11 13.71 6.57
C SER A 299 6.20 14.39 5.19
N ARG A 300 5.69 15.62 5.05
CA ARG A 300 5.61 16.34 3.77
C ARG A 300 6.97 16.42 3.05
N TYR A 301 8.05 16.58 3.80
CA TYR A 301 9.40 16.67 3.24
C TYR A 301 9.83 15.42 2.46
N PHE A 302 9.23 14.24 2.69
CA PHE A 302 9.52 13.06 1.87
C PHE A 302 8.96 13.18 0.44
N SER A 303 7.74 13.72 0.28
CA SER A 303 7.20 13.99 -1.05
C SER A 303 7.96 15.09 -1.77
N GLU A 304 8.36 16.14 -1.06
CA GLU A 304 9.19 17.23 -1.63
C GLU A 304 10.57 16.71 -2.06
N TYR A 305 11.18 15.84 -1.25
CA TYR A 305 12.44 15.19 -1.59
C TYR A 305 12.30 14.28 -2.82
N ALA A 306 11.29 13.40 -2.84
CA ALA A 306 11.02 12.54 -3.99
C ALA A 306 10.74 13.33 -5.26
N PHE A 307 9.93 14.39 -5.18
CA PHE A 307 9.66 15.29 -6.30
C PHE A 307 10.92 15.94 -6.86
N GLY A 308 11.87 16.30 -5.98
CA GLY A 308 13.17 16.84 -6.39
C GLY A 308 14.04 15.83 -7.14
N LEU A 309 13.90 14.52 -6.88
CA LEU A 309 14.65 13.47 -7.57
C LEU A 309 14.09 13.14 -8.95
N LEU A 310 12.76 13.27 -9.15
CA LEU A 310 12.12 13.00 -10.43
C LEU A 310 12.61 14.00 -11.48
N THR A 311 13.08 13.53 -12.64
CA THR A 311 13.60 14.35 -13.74
C THR A 311 12.59 14.50 -14.89
N GLY A 312 11.62 13.58 -15.00
CA GLY A 312 10.62 13.58 -16.06
C GLY A 312 9.74 14.84 -16.08
N GLY A 313 9.31 15.28 -17.27
CA GLY A 313 8.42 16.42 -17.44
C GLY A 313 6.98 16.19 -16.98
N ASN A 314 6.59 14.93 -16.76
CA ASN A 314 5.23 14.51 -16.39
C ASN A 314 5.11 14.24 -14.88
N LYS A 315 5.71 15.07 -14.03
CA LYS A 315 5.63 14.99 -12.58
C LYS A 315 4.80 16.11 -11.99
N GLU A 316 4.03 15.80 -10.96
CA GLU A 316 3.23 16.81 -10.25
C GLU A 316 3.30 16.58 -8.74
N LEU A 317 3.39 17.65 -7.97
CA LEU A 317 3.28 17.65 -6.51
C LEU A 317 2.06 18.48 -6.11
N LEU A 318 1.05 17.82 -5.52
CA LEU A 318 -0.16 18.44 -5.01
C LEU A 318 -0.11 18.50 -3.49
N ILE A 319 -0.08 19.71 -2.94
CA ILE A 319 -0.15 19.95 -1.49
C ILE A 319 -1.58 20.32 -1.12
N ILE A 320 -2.19 19.54 -0.21
CA ILE A 320 -3.56 19.75 0.28
C ILE A 320 -3.51 20.74 1.45
N PRO A 321 -4.08 21.94 1.31
CA PRO A 321 -4.01 22.97 2.34
C PRO A 321 -4.61 22.49 3.68
N GLY A 322 -3.92 22.77 4.76
CA GLY A 322 -4.35 22.48 6.13
C GLY A 322 -4.36 21.01 6.55
N ALA A 323 -4.24 20.06 5.62
CA ALA A 323 -4.33 18.63 5.90
C ALA A 323 -3.09 18.10 6.63
N VAL A 324 -3.31 17.23 7.62
CA VAL A 324 -2.28 16.42 8.29
C VAL A 324 -2.12 15.07 7.58
N HIS A 325 -1.20 14.25 8.04
CA HIS A 325 -0.87 12.97 7.40
C HIS A 325 -2.07 12.01 7.33
N THR A 326 -2.79 11.83 8.44
CA THR A 326 -3.89 10.87 8.55
C THR A 326 -5.23 11.39 7.99
N ASP A 327 -5.32 12.68 7.63
CA ASP A 327 -6.47 13.20 6.89
C ASP A 327 -6.57 12.63 5.46
N LEU A 328 -5.46 12.06 4.97
CA LEU A 328 -5.39 11.36 3.69
C LEU A 328 -5.52 9.83 3.85
N TYR A 329 -5.99 9.33 5.00
CA TYR A 329 -6.20 7.90 5.23
C TYR A 329 -7.65 7.45 5.10
N ASP A 330 -8.58 8.35 5.34
CA ASP A 330 -10.02 8.12 5.28
C ASP A 330 -10.78 9.38 4.84
N ASP A 331 -12.10 9.24 4.69
CA ASP A 331 -12.96 10.34 4.22
C ASP A 331 -13.45 11.26 5.35
N VAL A 332 -12.96 11.10 6.58
CA VAL A 332 -13.45 11.89 7.74
C VAL A 332 -13.19 13.39 7.53
N ALA A 333 -12.02 13.75 7.05
CA ALA A 333 -11.68 15.13 6.74
C ALA A 333 -12.22 15.61 5.38
N GLY A 334 -12.63 14.71 4.50
CA GLY A 334 -13.17 15.03 3.16
C GLY A 334 -12.18 15.72 2.23
N VAL A 335 -10.87 15.48 2.41
CA VAL A 335 -9.80 16.20 1.69
C VAL A 335 -9.02 15.34 0.70
N ILE A 336 -9.33 14.04 0.61
CA ILE A 336 -8.69 13.14 -0.35
C ILE A 336 -9.10 13.57 -1.77
N PRO A 337 -8.15 13.94 -2.65
CA PRO A 337 -8.47 14.53 -3.95
C PRO A 337 -8.76 13.47 -5.02
N TYR A 338 -9.82 12.66 -4.82
CA TYR A 338 -10.18 11.58 -5.74
C TYR A 338 -10.37 12.02 -7.19
N ASP A 339 -10.99 13.17 -7.42
CA ASP A 339 -11.22 13.71 -8.78
C ASP A 339 -9.88 14.05 -9.47
N LYS A 340 -8.90 14.53 -8.71
CA LYS A 340 -7.55 14.78 -9.25
C LYS A 340 -6.86 13.49 -9.64
N MET A 341 -6.96 12.45 -8.81
CA MET A 341 -6.40 11.12 -9.12
C MET A 341 -7.11 10.49 -10.32
N GLU A 342 -8.43 10.57 -10.37
CA GLU A 342 -9.23 10.11 -11.51
C GLU A 342 -8.77 10.75 -12.82
N ASN A 343 -8.70 12.09 -12.84
CA ASN A 343 -8.26 12.84 -14.02
C ASN A 343 -6.82 12.49 -14.42
N PHE A 344 -5.93 12.32 -13.45
CA PHE A 344 -4.55 11.94 -13.69
C PHE A 344 -4.46 10.54 -14.32
N PHE A 345 -5.12 9.53 -13.75
CA PHE A 345 -5.11 8.19 -14.31
C PHE A 345 -5.81 8.12 -15.67
N LYS A 346 -7.00 8.74 -15.84
CA LYS A 346 -7.70 8.76 -17.14
C LYS A 346 -6.92 9.44 -18.25
N THR A 347 -6.05 10.38 -17.91
CA THR A 347 -5.18 11.05 -18.87
C THR A 347 -4.03 10.16 -19.32
N ASN A 348 -3.49 9.35 -18.42
CA ASN A 348 -2.23 8.63 -18.59
C ASN A 348 -2.38 7.12 -18.81
N LEU A 349 -3.54 6.53 -18.54
CA LEU A 349 -3.89 5.14 -18.80
C LEU A 349 -4.80 5.06 -20.04
N LYS A 350 -4.18 5.17 -21.25
CA LYS A 350 -4.89 5.17 -22.57
C LYS A 350 -4.20 4.22 -23.51
#